data_36cf1a3b7c5cae621aa23964a4ccf489
#
_entry.id   36cf1a3b7c5cae621aa23964a4ccf489
#
_cell.length_a   1.000
_cell.length_b   1.000
_cell.length_c   1.000
_cell.angle_alpha   90.00
_cell.angle_beta   90.00
_cell.angle_gamma   90.00
#
_symmetry.space_group_name_H-M   'P 1'
#
loop_
_entity.id
_entity.type
_entity.pdbx_description
1 polymer ?
#
loop_
_entity_poly.entity_id
_entity_poly.type
_entity_poly.pdbx_seq_one_letter_code
_entity_poly.pdbx_strand_id
1 'polypeptide(L)'
;MKEIDILKNKIVNLIPIINPGLKNEYGIRAAILYRISPSVEVDSSKIVREAYKKMYGEDIPESADTIFNVFIPFKDFCRAKLMKLKYNVQIPDNDLLWLIFNHLNEIFDGYNDLKSLFDRYFDLMYSFSNLMPVPKYFNGSGNKNGKGTWKLNKDYPSIYYDNLNDSKSDIFKREEMKIWIDSVMDNYKIKEMYKLEPPYPIDEYYGFDDEKLIQLMSFLKSAIRLIEDRFNEDEKKDTNIVLSAKSL
;
A
#
# COMPACT_ATOMS: atom_id res chain seq x y z
N MET A 1 -15.96 15.83 5.50
CA MET A 1 -14.57 16.29 5.77
C MET A 1 -14.16 17.18 4.59
N LYS A 2 -13.67 18.39 4.83
CA LYS A 2 -13.22 19.26 3.73
C LYS A 2 -11.91 18.70 3.18
N GLU A 3 -11.66 18.81 1.86
CA GLU A 3 -10.41 18.33 1.21
C GLU A 3 -9.13 18.78 1.94
N ILE A 4 -9.17 19.95 2.57
CA ILE A 4 -8.05 20.51 3.35
C ILE A 4 -7.76 19.70 4.63
N ASP A 5 -8.79 19.10 5.25
CA ASP A 5 -8.60 18.29 6.46
C ASP A 5 -7.99 16.92 6.15
N ILE A 6 -8.27 16.39 4.95
CA ILE A 6 -7.65 15.15 4.44
C ILE A 6 -6.15 15.36 4.20
N LEU A 7 -5.78 16.51 3.62
CA LEU A 7 -4.38 16.86 3.35
C LEU A 7 -3.56 17.09 4.63
N LYS A 8 -4.20 17.56 5.71
CA LYS A 8 -3.54 17.74 7.01
C LYS A 8 -3.27 16.42 7.71
N ASN A 9 -4.10 15.41 7.47
CA ASN A 9 -3.93 14.10 8.08
C ASN A 9 -3.60 13.04 7.01
N LYS A 10 -2.34 12.98 6.63
CA LYS A 10 -1.78 12.12 5.56
C LYS A 10 -1.93 10.62 5.84
N ILE A 11 -2.21 10.24 7.08
CA ILE A 11 -2.41 8.83 7.50
C ILE A 11 -3.88 8.41 7.60
N VAL A 12 -4.82 9.26 7.19
CA VAL A 12 -6.25 8.90 7.13
C VAL A 12 -6.49 7.87 6.03
N ASN A 13 -7.22 6.80 6.38
CA ASN A 13 -7.70 5.84 5.40
C ASN A 13 -8.69 6.51 4.42
N LEU A 14 -8.38 6.43 3.13
CA LEU A 14 -9.16 7.06 2.06
C LEU A 14 -10.36 6.23 1.62
N ILE A 15 -10.41 4.93 1.95
CA ILE A 15 -11.53 4.04 1.57
C ILE A 15 -12.89 4.61 2.00
N PRO A 16 -13.11 4.97 3.29
CA PRO A 16 -14.39 5.49 3.74
C PRO A 16 -14.78 6.84 3.10
N ILE A 17 -13.79 7.58 2.63
CA ILE A 17 -13.98 8.89 1.99
C ILE A 17 -14.44 8.72 0.55
N ILE A 18 -13.81 7.77 -0.17
CA ILE A 18 -14.07 7.50 -1.58
C ILE A 18 -15.27 6.58 -1.75
N ASN A 19 -15.46 5.64 -0.81
CA ASN A 19 -16.61 4.76 -0.75
C ASN A 19 -17.39 4.96 0.58
N PRO A 20 -18.32 5.92 0.65
CA PRO A 20 -19.07 6.22 1.88
C PRO A 20 -19.90 5.05 2.43
N GLY A 21 -20.18 4.03 1.61
CA GLY A 21 -20.81 2.78 2.05
C GLY A 21 -19.98 2.00 3.05
N LEU A 22 -18.66 2.22 3.08
CA LEU A 22 -17.72 1.56 3.98
C LEU A 22 -17.28 2.44 5.17
N LYS A 23 -18.00 3.52 5.45
CA LYS A 23 -17.64 4.51 6.50
C LYS A 23 -17.51 3.96 7.93
N ASN A 24 -18.12 2.80 8.18
CA ASN A 24 -18.11 2.14 9.49
C ASN A 24 -17.24 0.89 9.50
N GLU A 25 -16.54 0.58 8.41
CA GLU A 25 -15.62 -0.54 8.30
C GLU A 25 -14.18 -0.07 8.44
N TYR A 26 -13.34 -0.87 9.09
CA TYR A 26 -11.94 -0.56 9.38
C TYR A 26 -11.06 -1.79 9.18
N GLY A 27 -9.76 -1.58 9.04
CA GLY A 27 -8.74 -2.62 8.99
C GLY A 27 -9.00 -3.66 7.90
N ILE A 28 -8.85 -4.92 8.27
CA ILE A 28 -9.05 -6.08 7.39
C ILE A 28 -10.42 -6.06 6.72
N ARG A 29 -11.49 -5.76 7.48
CA ARG A 29 -12.86 -5.78 6.97
C ARG A 29 -13.07 -4.76 5.85
N ALA A 30 -12.65 -3.52 6.07
CA ALA A 30 -12.74 -2.46 5.07
C ALA A 30 -11.96 -2.81 3.81
N ALA A 31 -10.75 -3.35 3.98
CA ALA A 31 -9.88 -3.73 2.88
C ALA A 31 -10.47 -4.87 2.04
N ILE A 32 -11.03 -5.90 2.65
CA ILE A 32 -11.68 -7.01 1.95
C ILE A 32 -12.91 -6.51 1.19
N LEU A 33 -13.82 -5.79 1.84
CA LEU A 33 -15.05 -5.29 1.22
C LEU A 33 -14.74 -4.35 0.03
N TYR A 34 -13.74 -3.50 0.19
CA TYR A 34 -13.26 -2.64 -0.89
C TYR A 34 -12.73 -3.45 -2.09
N ARG A 35 -12.00 -4.54 -1.85
CA ARG A 35 -11.45 -5.40 -2.91
C ARG A 35 -12.53 -6.21 -3.64
N ILE A 36 -13.55 -6.67 -2.93
CA ILE A 36 -14.66 -7.45 -3.52
C ILE A 36 -15.52 -6.56 -4.42
N SER A 37 -15.76 -5.31 -4.04
CA SER A 37 -16.64 -4.40 -4.76
C SER A 37 -16.09 -2.98 -4.81
N PRO A 38 -15.02 -2.73 -5.58
CA PRO A 38 -14.46 -1.40 -5.71
C PRO A 38 -15.41 -0.53 -6.55
N SER A 39 -16.03 0.46 -5.92
CA SER A 39 -16.84 1.45 -6.63
C SER A 39 -15.96 2.44 -7.41
N VAL A 40 -14.83 2.83 -6.82
CA VAL A 40 -13.77 3.65 -7.41
C VAL A 40 -12.45 3.19 -6.81
N GLU A 41 -11.43 3.02 -7.63
CA GLU A 41 -10.08 2.75 -7.13
C GLU A 41 -9.51 3.98 -6.45
N VAL A 42 -8.98 3.80 -5.22
CA VAL A 42 -8.45 4.89 -4.40
C VAL A 42 -7.33 5.63 -5.13
N ASP A 43 -6.39 4.88 -5.70
CA ASP A 43 -5.22 5.39 -6.40
C ASP A 43 -5.54 6.15 -7.70
N SER A 44 -6.65 5.82 -8.36
CA SER A 44 -7.12 6.53 -9.55
C SER A 44 -8.18 7.60 -9.26
N SER A 45 -8.54 7.81 -8.00
CA SER A 45 -9.59 8.75 -7.63
C SER A 45 -9.20 10.21 -7.88
N LYS A 46 -10.18 11.04 -8.25
CA LYS A 46 -10.00 12.48 -8.42
C LYS A 46 -9.48 13.15 -7.14
N ILE A 47 -9.96 12.71 -5.98
CA ILE A 47 -9.55 13.25 -4.66
C ILE A 47 -8.06 13.06 -4.45
N VAL A 48 -7.53 11.87 -4.73
CA VAL A 48 -6.10 11.57 -4.57
C VAL A 48 -5.26 12.40 -5.52
N ARG A 49 -5.66 12.52 -6.79
CA ARG A 49 -4.95 13.36 -7.78
C ARG A 49 -4.90 14.83 -7.41
N GLU A 50 -6.02 15.41 -7.01
CA GLU A 50 -6.09 16.81 -6.57
C GLU A 50 -5.23 17.05 -5.31
N ALA A 51 -5.22 16.09 -4.38
CA ALA A 51 -4.38 16.16 -3.21
C ALA A 51 -2.89 16.13 -3.56
N TYR A 52 -2.47 15.27 -4.48
CA TYR A 52 -1.08 15.21 -4.93
C TYR A 52 -0.63 16.48 -5.65
N LYS A 53 -1.48 17.07 -6.49
CA LYS A 53 -1.19 18.36 -7.10
C LYS A 53 -0.92 19.44 -6.05
N LYS A 54 -1.71 19.47 -4.98
CA LYS A 54 -1.50 20.42 -3.87
C LYS A 54 -0.23 20.13 -3.05
N MET A 55 0.16 18.86 -2.94
CA MET A 55 1.35 18.45 -2.16
C MET A 55 2.66 18.62 -2.93
N TYR A 56 2.66 18.32 -4.22
CA TYR A 56 3.87 18.17 -5.04
C TYR A 56 3.92 19.12 -6.25
N GLY A 57 2.87 19.92 -6.49
CA GLY A 57 2.75 20.81 -7.65
C GLY A 57 1.99 20.18 -8.82
N GLU A 58 1.81 20.96 -9.88
CA GLU A 58 1.02 20.55 -11.04
C GLU A 58 1.70 19.51 -11.95
N ASP A 59 3.03 19.44 -11.92
CA ASP A 59 3.84 18.55 -12.78
C ASP A 59 4.00 17.13 -12.21
N ILE A 60 2.97 16.64 -11.52
CA ILE A 60 2.97 15.27 -11.00
C ILE A 60 2.51 14.27 -12.06
N PRO A 61 2.93 12.98 -11.94
CA PRO A 61 2.38 11.91 -12.77
C PRO A 61 0.86 11.76 -12.65
N GLU A 62 0.24 11.26 -13.71
CA GLU A 62 -1.23 11.19 -13.85
C GLU A 62 -1.92 10.12 -12.99
N SER A 63 -1.17 9.16 -12.49
CA SER A 63 -1.69 8.02 -11.72
C SER A 63 -1.08 7.97 -10.32
N ALA A 64 -1.57 7.07 -9.50
CA ALA A 64 -0.99 6.75 -8.19
C ALA A 64 -0.92 5.25 -7.98
N ASP A 65 -0.12 4.83 -7.02
CA ASP A 65 -0.04 3.43 -6.59
C ASP A 65 0.27 3.33 -5.09
N THR A 66 -0.07 2.21 -4.49
CA THR A 66 0.37 1.89 -3.13
C THR A 66 1.85 1.57 -3.11
N ILE A 67 2.57 2.09 -2.10
CA ILE A 67 4.00 1.81 -1.94
C ILE A 67 4.21 0.37 -1.48
N PHE A 68 3.45 -0.07 -0.48
CA PHE A 68 3.42 -1.46 -0.02
C PHE A 68 2.04 -2.07 -0.21
N ASN A 69 1.99 -3.34 -0.63
CA ASN A 69 0.76 -4.11 -0.74
C ASN A 69 0.97 -5.53 -0.18
N VAL A 70 0.27 -5.87 0.89
CA VAL A 70 0.39 -7.16 1.57
C VAL A 70 -0.80 -8.10 1.34
N PHE A 71 -1.64 -7.84 0.34
CA PHE A 71 -2.80 -8.71 0.11
C PHE A 71 -2.41 -10.15 -0.23
N ILE A 72 -1.30 -10.37 -0.92
CA ILE A 72 -0.84 -11.73 -1.22
C ILE A 72 -0.43 -12.44 0.08
N PRO A 73 0.53 -11.94 0.88
CA PRO A 73 0.86 -12.56 2.17
C PRO A 73 -0.34 -12.75 3.11
N PHE A 74 -1.25 -11.79 3.13
CA PHE A 74 -2.49 -11.89 3.90
C PHE A 74 -3.34 -13.08 3.44
N LYS A 75 -3.59 -13.20 2.12
CA LYS A 75 -4.36 -14.33 1.57
C LYS A 75 -3.67 -15.66 1.80
N ASP A 76 -2.34 -15.72 1.72
CA ASP A 76 -1.59 -16.96 1.95
C ASP A 76 -1.71 -17.43 3.40
N PHE A 77 -1.59 -16.53 4.37
CA PHE A 77 -1.85 -16.83 5.76
C PHE A 77 -3.29 -17.34 5.96
N CYS A 78 -4.28 -16.62 5.46
CA CYS A 78 -5.69 -16.97 5.61
C CYS A 78 -6.01 -18.32 4.95
N ARG A 79 -5.49 -18.59 3.74
CA ARG A 79 -5.63 -19.90 3.08
C ARG A 79 -5.08 -21.02 3.92
N ALA A 80 -3.86 -20.88 4.44
CA ALA A 80 -3.25 -21.91 5.27
C ALA A 80 -4.10 -22.21 6.51
N LYS A 81 -4.70 -21.20 7.14
CA LYS A 81 -5.60 -21.37 8.28
C LYS A 81 -6.92 -22.03 7.89
N LEU A 82 -7.56 -21.56 6.81
CA LEU A 82 -8.80 -22.15 6.30
C LEU A 82 -8.62 -23.61 5.89
N MET A 83 -7.49 -23.98 5.29
CA MET A 83 -7.16 -25.39 4.99
C MET A 83 -7.07 -26.23 6.27
N LYS A 84 -6.43 -25.74 7.33
CA LYS A 84 -6.38 -26.42 8.64
C LYS A 84 -7.78 -26.59 9.25
N LEU A 85 -8.68 -25.66 8.99
CA LEU A 85 -10.10 -25.70 9.37
C LEU A 85 -10.97 -26.53 8.40
N LYS A 86 -10.34 -27.19 7.39
CA LYS A 86 -10.97 -28.04 6.37
C LYS A 86 -11.92 -27.33 5.41
N TYR A 87 -11.77 -26.03 5.20
CA TYR A 87 -12.46 -25.30 4.14
C TYR A 87 -11.82 -25.56 2.77
N ASN A 88 -12.66 -25.56 1.71
CA ASN A 88 -12.14 -25.54 0.35
C ASN A 88 -11.62 -24.14 0.02
N VAL A 89 -10.33 -24.01 -0.30
CA VAL A 89 -9.67 -22.74 -0.65
C VAL A 89 -9.24 -22.66 -2.11
N GLN A 90 -9.52 -23.71 -2.91
CA GLN A 90 -9.33 -23.70 -4.38
C GLN A 90 -10.57 -23.12 -5.04
N ILE A 91 -10.79 -21.83 -4.83
CA ILE A 91 -11.96 -21.08 -5.28
C ILE A 91 -11.49 -19.74 -5.86
N PRO A 92 -12.31 -19.06 -6.69
CA PRO A 92 -12.00 -17.73 -7.20
C PRO A 92 -11.65 -16.73 -6.10
N ASP A 93 -10.83 -15.73 -6.43
CA ASP A 93 -10.31 -14.76 -5.47
C ASP A 93 -11.40 -14.03 -4.67
N ASN A 94 -12.49 -13.62 -5.32
CA ASN A 94 -13.61 -12.96 -4.64
C ASN A 94 -14.31 -13.90 -3.66
N ASP A 95 -14.51 -15.16 -4.02
CA ASP A 95 -15.12 -16.15 -3.14
C ASP A 95 -14.20 -16.45 -1.94
N LEU A 96 -12.89 -16.50 -2.16
CA LEU A 96 -11.91 -16.62 -1.09
C LEU A 96 -11.97 -15.42 -0.15
N LEU A 97 -12.04 -14.21 -0.67
CA LEU A 97 -12.16 -13.00 0.18
C LEU A 97 -13.45 -13.00 1.00
N TRP A 98 -14.58 -13.43 0.43
CA TRP A 98 -15.83 -13.63 1.18
C TRP A 98 -15.69 -14.72 2.25
N LEU A 99 -15.03 -15.84 1.95
CA LEU A 99 -14.78 -16.90 2.92
C LEU A 99 -13.92 -16.37 4.06
N ILE A 100 -12.83 -15.65 3.77
CA ILE A 100 -11.98 -15.02 4.78
C ILE A 100 -12.81 -14.04 5.64
N PHE A 101 -13.60 -13.17 5.02
CA PHE A 101 -14.42 -12.18 5.71
C PHE A 101 -15.38 -12.81 6.74
N ASN A 102 -16.01 -13.90 6.37
CA ASN A 102 -16.97 -14.60 7.23
C ASN A 102 -16.29 -15.38 8.36
N HIS A 103 -15.01 -15.74 8.22
CA HIS A 103 -14.29 -16.58 9.19
C HIS A 103 -13.10 -15.89 9.85
N LEU A 104 -13.06 -14.54 9.85
CA LEU A 104 -11.94 -13.78 10.42
C LEU A 104 -11.60 -14.18 11.85
N ASN A 105 -12.59 -14.40 12.71
CA ASN A 105 -12.36 -14.77 14.10
C ASN A 105 -11.72 -16.16 14.23
N GLU A 106 -12.13 -17.12 13.41
CA GLU A 106 -11.58 -18.48 13.40
C GLU A 106 -10.16 -18.50 12.81
N ILE A 107 -9.92 -17.72 11.75
CA ILE A 107 -8.62 -17.61 11.09
C ILE A 107 -7.57 -17.03 12.05
N PHE A 108 -7.96 -16.03 12.83
CA PHE A 108 -7.05 -15.33 13.74
C PHE A 108 -7.13 -15.83 15.19
N ASP A 109 -7.82 -16.94 15.46
CA ASP A 109 -7.79 -17.56 16.78
C ASP A 109 -6.35 -17.95 17.15
N GLY A 110 -5.88 -17.46 18.31
CA GLY A 110 -4.49 -17.58 18.76
C GLY A 110 -3.48 -16.66 18.04
N TYR A 111 -3.91 -15.75 17.13
CA TYR A 111 -3.06 -14.84 16.34
C TYR A 111 -3.47 -13.38 16.50
N ASN A 112 -3.86 -12.95 17.69
CA ASN A 112 -4.37 -11.59 17.97
C ASN A 112 -3.37 -10.48 17.60
N ASP A 113 -2.08 -10.70 17.86
CA ASP A 113 -1.04 -9.72 17.52
C ASP A 113 -0.91 -9.54 15.99
N LEU A 114 -0.93 -10.64 15.24
CA LEU A 114 -0.91 -10.56 13.78
C LEU A 114 -2.17 -9.90 13.23
N LYS A 115 -3.36 -10.22 13.80
CA LYS A 115 -4.61 -9.56 13.42
C LYS A 115 -4.52 -8.06 13.63
N SER A 116 -4.03 -7.62 14.78
CA SER A 116 -3.86 -6.19 15.10
C SER A 116 -2.89 -5.50 14.14
N LEU A 117 -1.81 -6.15 13.75
CA LEU A 117 -0.88 -5.64 12.75
C LEU A 117 -1.55 -5.51 11.37
N PHE A 118 -2.32 -6.49 10.93
CA PHE A 118 -3.06 -6.40 9.68
C PHE A 118 -4.15 -5.33 9.73
N ASP A 119 -4.92 -5.24 10.81
CA ASP A 119 -5.94 -4.19 10.96
C ASP A 119 -5.29 -2.82 10.83
N ARG A 120 -4.19 -2.55 11.58
CA ARG A 120 -3.46 -1.28 11.48
C ARG A 120 -2.88 -1.04 10.09
N TYR A 121 -2.27 -2.06 9.50
CA TYR A 121 -1.70 -1.94 8.17
C TYR A 121 -2.77 -1.61 7.12
N PHE A 122 -3.91 -2.29 7.13
CA PHE A 122 -4.98 -2.04 6.17
C PHE A 122 -5.65 -0.68 6.34
N ASP A 123 -5.69 -0.14 7.56
CA ASP A 123 -6.10 1.25 7.77
C ASP A 123 -5.13 2.26 7.13
N LEU A 124 -3.85 1.91 7.05
CA LEU A 124 -2.82 2.74 6.44
C LEU A 124 -2.63 2.49 4.94
N MET A 125 -3.02 1.32 4.44
CA MET A 125 -2.73 0.89 3.07
C MET A 125 -3.18 1.89 2.02
N TYR A 126 -4.37 2.45 2.20
CA TYR A 126 -4.95 3.46 1.31
C TYR A 126 -4.93 4.86 1.93
N SER A 127 -3.88 5.20 2.66
CA SER A 127 -3.58 6.55 3.11
C SER A 127 -2.59 7.25 2.17
N PHE A 128 -2.53 8.58 2.20
CA PHE A 128 -1.51 9.31 1.41
C PHE A 128 -0.09 8.89 1.79
N SER A 129 0.13 8.48 3.03
CA SER A 129 1.45 8.02 3.50
C SER A 129 1.91 6.72 2.83
N ASN A 130 0.99 5.88 2.35
CA ASN A 130 1.31 4.65 1.61
C ASN A 130 1.01 4.74 0.11
N LEU A 131 0.64 5.90 -0.40
CA LEU A 131 0.43 6.13 -1.82
C LEU A 131 1.56 6.99 -2.39
N MET A 132 1.86 6.85 -3.66
CA MET A 132 2.78 7.71 -4.40
C MET A 132 2.24 8.01 -5.79
N PRO A 133 2.53 9.20 -6.36
CA PRO A 133 2.27 9.46 -7.76
C PRO A 133 3.13 8.54 -8.62
N VAL A 134 2.54 7.95 -9.67
CA VAL A 134 3.25 7.09 -10.63
C VAL A 134 2.83 7.46 -12.06
N PRO A 135 3.72 7.28 -13.04
CA PRO A 135 3.39 7.53 -14.43
C PRO A 135 2.22 6.67 -14.91
N LYS A 136 1.46 7.20 -15.85
CA LYS A 136 0.42 6.45 -16.56
C LYS A 136 0.99 5.13 -17.08
N TYR A 137 0.24 4.05 -16.94
CA TYR A 137 0.63 2.69 -17.32
C TYR A 137 1.65 2.00 -16.38
N PHE A 138 2.10 2.64 -15.31
CA PHE A 138 2.98 1.98 -14.33
C PHE A 138 2.37 0.69 -13.77
N ASN A 139 1.06 0.71 -13.46
CA ASN A 139 0.31 -0.44 -12.93
C ASN A 139 -0.25 -1.38 -14.03
N GLY A 140 -0.08 -1.03 -15.31
CA GLY A 140 -0.74 -1.74 -16.40
C GLY A 140 -0.15 -3.12 -16.67
N SER A 141 -0.94 -4.18 -16.49
CA SER A 141 -0.57 -5.56 -16.83
C SER A 141 -0.47 -5.82 -18.35
N GLY A 142 -1.17 -5.02 -19.15
CA GLY A 142 -1.17 -5.13 -20.62
C GLY A 142 -0.04 -4.36 -21.31
N ASN A 143 0.76 -3.60 -20.56
CA ASN A 143 1.83 -2.79 -21.12
C ASN A 143 3.18 -3.43 -20.80
N LYS A 144 3.97 -3.72 -21.83
CA LYS A 144 5.32 -4.31 -21.71
C LYS A 144 6.25 -3.53 -20.77
N ASN A 145 5.91 -2.31 -20.39
CA ASN A 145 6.72 -1.40 -19.62
C ASN A 145 6.10 -1.01 -18.25
N GLY A 146 5.01 -1.63 -17.82
CA GLY A 146 4.46 -1.40 -16.48
C GLY A 146 4.94 -2.46 -15.48
N LYS A 147 4.85 -2.19 -14.18
CA LYS A 147 5.20 -3.17 -13.14
C LYS A 147 4.41 -4.48 -13.25
N GLY A 148 3.27 -4.47 -13.97
CA GLY A 148 2.48 -5.65 -14.28
C GLY A 148 3.18 -6.69 -15.13
N THR A 149 4.23 -6.32 -15.86
CA THR A 149 5.08 -7.26 -16.63
C THR A 149 6.18 -7.87 -15.78
N TRP A 150 6.52 -7.27 -14.65
CA TRP A 150 7.47 -7.87 -13.73
C TRP A 150 6.76 -8.99 -13.01
N LYS A 151 7.39 -10.13 -12.94
CA LYS A 151 6.89 -11.29 -12.23
C LYS A 151 6.66 -10.91 -10.75
N LEU A 152 6.49 -11.70 -9.87
CA LEU A 152 6.27 -11.65 -8.45
C LEU A 152 6.89 -10.44 -7.69
N ASN A 153 6.39 -10.11 -6.53
CA ASN A 153 6.88 -9.04 -5.65
C ASN A 153 6.81 -7.59 -6.17
N LYS A 154 6.10 -7.37 -7.26
CA LYS A 154 5.97 -6.04 -7.90
C LYS A 154 5.34 -4.93 -7.03
N ASP A 155 4.71 -5.33 -5.94
CA ASP A 155 4.12 -4.40 -4.97
C ASP A 155 5.08 -4.02 -3.82
N TYR A 156 6.38 -4.25 -4.03
CA TYR A 156 7.43 -3.90 -3.06
C TYR A 156 8.45 -2.96 -3.68
N PRO A 157 8.70 -1.79 -3.07
CA PRO A 157 9.56 -0.75 -3.61
C PRO A 157 10.98 -1.22 -3.94
N SER A 158 11.61 -2.01 -3.09
CA SER A 158 12.94 -2.55 -3.33
C SER A 158 13.03 -3.28 -4.66
N ILE A 159 12.05 -4.12 -4.96
CA ILE A 159 12.03 -4.94 -6.16
C ILE A 159 11.81 -4.12 -7.43
N TYR A 160 10.78 -3.26 -7.47
CA TYR A 160 10.54 -2.50 -8.70
C TYR A 160 11.54 -1.36 -8.91
N TYR A 161 12.12 -0.82 -7.84
CA TYR A 161 13.15 0.20 -7.94
C TYR A 161 14.44 -0.35 -8.55
N ASP A 162 14.88 -1.54 -8.15
CA ASP A 162 16.03 -2.21 -8.75
C ASP A 162 15.79 -2.49 -10.24
N ASN A 163 14.61 -2.95 -10.60
CA ASN A 163 14.23 -3.15 -12.00
C ASN A 163 14.18 -1.84 -12.81
N LEU A 164 13.78 -0.73 -12.18
CA LEU A 164 13.78 0.59 -12.82
C LEU A 164 15.19 1.12 -13.06
N ASN A 165 16.12 0.83 -12.18
CA ASN A 165 17.52 1.22 -12.31
C ASN A 165 18.31 0.32 -13.28
N ASP A 166 17.76 -0.81 -13.73
CA ASP A 166 18.38 -1.62 -14.77
C ASP A 166 18.28 -0.91 -16.14
N SER A 167 19.39 -0.42 -16.64
CA SER A 167 19.50 0.27 -17.94
C SER A 167 19.04 -0.57 -19.14
N LYS A 168 18.87 -1.88 -18.97
CA LYS A 168 18.33 -2.79 -19.98
C LYS A 168 16.80 -2.86 -19.99
N SER A 169 16.14 -2.30 -18.97
CA SER A 169 14.69 -2.27 -18.88
C SER A 169 14.10 -1.35 -19.94
N ASP A 170 13.11 -1.83 -20.70
CA ASP A 170 12.37 -1.01 -21.68
C ASP A 170 11.60 0.16 -21.05
N ILE A 171 11.40 0.15 -19.73
CA ILE A 171 10.77 1.22 -18.95
C ILE A 171 11.59 2.51 -19.06
N PHE A 172 12.94 2.42 -19.05
CA PHE A 172 13.83 3.56 -19.17
C PHE A 172 13.76 4.31 -20.51
N LYS A 173 13.15 3.73 -21.52
CA LYS A 173 12.98 4.37 -22.83
C LYS A 173 11.91 5.46 -22.81
N ARG A 174 11.10 5.55 -21.76
CA ARG A 174 10.06 6.59 -21.63
C ARG A 174 10.56 7.74 -20.77
N GLU A 175 10.52 8.94 -21.33
CA GLU A 175 10.97 10.14 -20.64
C GLU A 175 10.22 10.41 -19.34
N GLU A 176 8.91 10.17 -19.32
CA GLU A 176 8.05 10.28 -18.13
C GLU A 176 8.51 9.39 -16.96
N MET A 177 8.98 8.17 -17.29
CA MET A 177 9.53 7.24 -16.29
C MET A 177 10.87 7.71 -15.73
N LYS A 178 11.74 8.29 -16.56
CA LYS A 178 13.01 8.86 -16.10
C LYS A 178 12.79 10.01 -15.15
N ILE A 179 11.95 10.97 -15.53
CA ILE A 179 11.60 12.12 -14.70
C ILE A 179 11.02 11.65 -13.36
N TRP A 180 10.15 10.65 -13.38
CA TRP A 180 9.57 10.09 -12.17
C TRP A 180 10.61 9.41 -11.28
N ILE A 181 11.52 8.61 -11.84
CA ILE A 181 12.59 7.93 -11.09
C ILE A 181 13.48 8.97 -10.41
N ASP A 182 13.89 10.02 -11.12
CA ASP A 182 14.75 11.08 -10.59
C ASP A 182 14.08 11.83 -9.43
N SER A 183 12.74 11.96 -9.45
CA SER A 183 11.97 12.67 -8.43
C SER A 183 11.53 11.80 -7.26
N VAL A 184 11.49 10.49 -7.44
CA VAL A 184 10.84 9.55 -6.50
C VAL A 184 11.46 9.56 -5.11
N MET A 185 12.78 9.63 -5.00
CA MET A 185 13.48 9.54 -3.73
C MET A 185 13.32 10.78 -2.86
N ASP A 186 13.51 11.94 -3.44
CA ASP A 186 13.58 13.19 -2.69
C ASP A 186 12.22 13.89 -2.62
N ASN A 187 11.51 14.00 -3.76
CA ASN A 187 10.24 14.72 -3.81
C ASN A 187 9.11 13.97 -3.11
N TYR A 188 9.08 12.65 -3.18
CA TYR A 188 7.98 11.86 -2.60
C TYR A 188 8.33 11.27 -1.22
N LYS A 189 9.53 11.52 -0.71
CA LYS A 189 9.97 11.07 0.64
C LYS A 189 9.81 9.58 0.89
N ILE A 190 10.20 8.76 -0.07
CA ILE A 190 10.06 7.31 0.01
C ILE A 190 11.39 6.56 0.06
N LYS A 191 12.51 7.29 0.21
CA LYS A 191 13.86 6.73 0.24
C LYS A 191 14.04 5.58 1.24
N GLU A 192 13.51 5.73 2.44
CA GLU A 192 13.62 4.68 3.46
C GLU A 192 12.70 3.49 3.16
N MET A 193 11.59 3.73 2.47
CA MET A 193 10.65 2.68 2.10
C MET A 193 11.22 1.72 1.05
N TYR A 194 12.13 2.18 0.20
CA TYR A 194 12.82 1.34 -0.80
C TYR A 194 13.81 0.34 -0.19
N LYS A 195 14.19 0.51 1.07
CA LYS A 195 15.09 -0.40 1.77
C LYS A 195 14.37 -1.60 2.38
N LEU A 196 13.05 -1.57 2.45
CA LEU A 196 12.27 -2.65 3.05
C LEU A 196 12.00 -3.73 2.01
N GLU A 197 12.65 -4.87 2.18
CA GLU A 197 12.46 -6.05 1.37
C GLU A 197 11.09 -6.71 1.65
N PRO A 198 10.52 -7.47 0.68
CA PRO A 198 9.33 -8.26 0.90
C PRO A 198 9.51 -9.21 2.09
N PRO A 199 8.42 -9.60 2.78
CA PRO A 199 8.52 -10.44 4.00
C PRO A 199 9.17 -11.80 3.73
N TYR A 200 9.02 -12.33 2.55
CA TYR A 200 9.62 -13.55 2.02
C TYR A 200 9.51 -13.53 0.50
N PRO A 201 10.21 -14.41 -0.24
CA PRO A 201 10.00 -14.56 -1.67
C PRO A 201 8.53 -14.93 -1.94
N ILE A 202 7.80 -14.04 -2.64
CA ILE A 202 6.40 -14.28 -2.99
C ILE A 202 6.38 -15.02 -4.33
N ASP A 203 6.56 -16.32 -4.25
CA ASP A 203 6.38 -17.22 -5.37
C ASP A 203 4.94 -17.74 -5.41
N GLU A 204 4.47 -18.16 -6.56
CA GLU A 204 3.12 -18.72 -6.68
C GLU A 204 2.97 -19.97 -5.79
N TYR A 205 2.09 -19.91 -4.79
CA TYR A 205 1.56 -21.05 -4.04
C TYR A 205 2.52 -21.84 -3.14
N TYR A 206 3.43 -21.22 -2.43
CA TYR A 206 4.15 -21.91 -1.36
C TYR A 206 3.37 -21.85 -0.03
N GLY A 207 3.34 -22.99 0.66
CA GLY A 207 2.68 -23.11 1.96
C GLY A 207 3.13 -22.03 2.95
N PHE A 208 2.25 -21.64 3.86
CA PHE A 208 2.54 -20.70 4.92
C PHE A 208 2.93 -21.46 6.18
N ASP A 209 4.10 -21.18 6.74
CA ASP A 209 4.69 -21.79 7.93
C ASP A 209 5.04 -20.75 9.01
N ASP A 210 5.62 -21.23 10.12
CA ASP A 210 5.96 -20.37 11.25
C ASP A 210 7.12 -19.40 10.93
N GLU A 211 8.03 -19.75 10.04
CA GLU A 211 9.10 -18.87 9.60
C GLU A 211 8.54 -17.68 8.81
N LYS A 212 7.68 -17.94 7.85
CA LYS A 212 6.95 -16.91 7.10
C LYS A 212 6.09 -16.03 7.99
N LEU A 213 5.50 -16.61 9.05
CA LEU A 213 4.75 -15.83 10.03
C LEU A 213 5.64 -14.80 10.73
N ILE A 214 6.81 -15.21 11.21
CA ILE A 214 7.77 -14.30 11.87
C ILE A 214 8.23 -13.19 10.92
N GLN A 215 8.60 -13.56 9.69
CA GLN A 215 9.03 -12.63 8.66
C GLN A 215 7.93 -11.63 8.30
N LEU A 216 6.68 -12.10 8.14
CA LEU A 216 5.53 -11.25 7.85
C LEU A 216 5.21 -10.28 8.99
N MET A 217 5.25 -10.73 10.24
CA MET A 217 5.03 -9.84 11.38
C MET A 217 6.13 -8.77 11.49
N SER A 218 7.38 -9.13 11.25
CA SER A 218 8.50 -8.18 11.21
C SER A 218 8.33 -7.15 10.09
N PHE A 219 7.96 -7.61 8.89
CA PHE A 219 7.66 -6.74 7.77
C PHE A 219 6.53 -5.77 8.08
N LEU A 220 5.39 -6.26 8.58
CA LEU A 220 4.23 -5.41 8.91
C LEU A 220 4.59 -4.31 9.90
N LYS A 221 5.34 -4.63 10.97
CA LYS A 221 5.82 -3.65 11.95
C LYS A 221 6.69 -2.57 11.30
N SER A 222 7.59 -2.97 10.41
CA SER A 222 8.49 -2.05 9.71
C SER A 222 7.74 -1.19 8.70
N ALA A 223 6.84 -1.77 7.91
CA ALA A 223 6.03 -1.06 6.93
C ALA A 223 5.09 -0.05 7.60
N ILE A 224 4.39 -0.44 8.66
CA ILE A 224 3.53 0.47 9.46
C ILE A 224 4.34 1.68 9.92
N ARG A 225 5.50 1.45 10.56
CA ARG A 225 6.37 2.53 11.04
C ARG A 225 6.81 3.45 9.89
N LEU A 226 7.29 2.91 8.77
CA LEU A 226 7.73 3.71 7.64
C LEU A 226 6.59 4.54 7.02
N ILE A 227 5.38 3.97 6.94
CA ILE A 227 4.21 4.68 6.45
C ILE A 227 3.84 5.84 7.41
N GLU A 228 3.85 5.59 8.71
CA GLU A 228 3.54 6.59 9.73
C GLU A 228 4.59 7.70 9.80
N ASP A 229 5.86 7.36 9.64
CA ASP A 229 6.99 8.30 9.74
C ASP A 229 7.23 9.14 8.48
N ARG A 230 6.69 8.73 7.33
CA ARG A 230 7.00 9.33 6.02
C ARG A 230 6.90 10.87 5.98
N PHE A 231 5.98 11.45 6.71
CA PHE A 231 5.74 12.91 6.72
C PHE A 231 5.98 13.58 8.07
N ASN A 232 6.43 12.85 9.10
CA ASN A 232 6.64 13.38 10.43
C ASN A 232 7.70 14.48 10.50
N GLU A 233 8.69 14.50 9.60
CA GLU A 233 9.71 15.54 9.55
C GLU A 233 9.15 16.91 9.14
N ASP A 234 8.10 16.94 8.34
CA ASP A 234 7.45 18.18 7.91
C ASP A 234 6.72 18.84 9.09
N GLU A 235 6.04 18.05 9.91
CA GLU A 235 5.32 18.57 11.10
C GLU A 235 6.29 19.17 12.11
N LYS A 236 7.50 18.60 12.27
CA LYS A 236 8.53 19.15 13.15
C LYS A 236 9.08 20.50 12.65
N LYS A 237 9.24 20.67 11.33
CA LYS A 237 9.69 21.95 10.74
C LYS A 237 8.63 23.03 10.88
N ASP A 238 7.37 22.72 10.60
CA ASP A 238 6.25 23.66 10.74
C ASP A 238 6.04 24.10 12.20
N THR A 239 6.19 23.17 13.15
CA THR A 239 6.10 23.49 14.60
C THR A 239 7.24 24.41 15.05
N ASN A 240 8.45 24.21 14.54
CA ASN A 240 9.61 25.05 14.86
C ASN A 240 9.48 26.46 14.28
N ILE A 241 8.91 26.60 13.07
CA ILE A 241 8.64 27.91 12.47
C ILE A 241 7.60 28.69 13.29
N VAL A 242 6.53 28.02 13.75
CA VAL A 242 5.49 28.64 14.57
C VAL A 242 6.01 29.04 15.96
N LEU A 243 6.92 28.26 16.54
CA LEU A 243 7.54 28.59 17.84
C LEU A 243 8.54 29.76 17.71
N SER A 244 9.30 29.83 16.61
CA SER A 244 10.23 30.94 16.35
C SER A 244 9.50 32.26 16.03
N ALA A 245 8.31 32.22 15.42
CA ALA A 245 7.48 33.37 15.13
C ALA A 245 6.74 33.93 16.39
N LYS A 246 6.64 33.14 17.47
CA LYS A 246 6.04 33.59 18.76
C LYS A 246 7.06 34.14 19.75
N SER A 247 8.35 34.11 19.40
CA SER A 247 9.46 34.63 20.22
C SER A 247 10.06 35.94 19.67
N LEU A 248 9.40 36.59 18.73
CA LEU A 248 9.63 37.94 18.25
C LEU A 248 8.45 38.84 18.54
#